data_131f19dd4c7634de0866bf35bec28f3a
#
_entry.id   131f19dd4c7634de0866bf35bec28f3a
#
_cell.length_a   1.000
_cell.length_b   1.000
_cell.length_c   1.000
_cell.angle_alpha   90.00
_cell.angle_beta   90.00
_cell.angle_gamma   90.00
#
_symmetry.space_group_name_H-M   'P 1'
#
loop_
_entity.id
_entity.type
_entity.pdbx_description
1 polymer ?
#
loop_
_entity_poly.entity_id
_entity_poly.type
_entity_poly.pdbx_seq_one_letter_code
_entity_poly.pdbx_strand_id
1 'polypeptide(L)'
;LSRRQRQMCIRDRCDEPKKADLYQIGTVAYVRQILRLPGDNMRILVEGKYRAQLTDMIHSEPYFFARAMELDEPGYHAAVPRTQALVRQAHQLFEQFIDLAVKSGQENLLQGSATDNAGELADFIAQNATFGYEDKQRVLETLPPVHRLELCIRMMAKELDILRLESEINDQVQQNVNQNQRDYYL
;
A
#
# COMPACT_ATOMS: atom_id res chain seq x y z
N LEU A 1 -10.59 17.70 6.95
CA LEU A 1 -9.74 16.55 6.58
C LEU A 1 -8.60 16.42 7.58
N SER A 2 -8.53 15.28 8.29
CA SER A 2 -7.45 14.99 9.23
C SER A 2 -6.10 15.15 8.51
N ARG A 3 -5.11 15.76 9.17
CA ARG A 3 -3.75 15.94 8.63
C ARG A 3 -3.15 14.65 8.02
N ARG A 4 -3.55 13.46 8.51
CA ARG A 4 -3.12 12.16 7.98
C ARG A 4 -3.70 11.83 6.60
N GLN A 5 -4.90 12.29 6.26
CA GLN A 5 -5.52 12.00 4.96
C GLN A 5 -5.04 12.92 3.83
N ARG A 6 -4.51 14.10 4.15
CA ARG A 6 -3.87 14.98 3.16
C ARG A 6 -2.52 14.43 2.64
N GLN A 7 -1.94 13.45 3.31
CA GLN A 7 -0.60 12.93 3.02
C GLN A 7 -0.55 11.92 1.87
N MET A 8 -1.68 11.33 1.45
CA MET A 8 -1.69 10.26 0.44
C MET A 8 -1.54 10.74 -1.01
N CYS A 9 -1.76 12.02 -1.29
CA CYS A 9 -1.71 12.54 -2.67
C CYS A 9 -0.69 13.67 -2.85
N ILE A 10 0.04 14.06 -1.82
CA ILE A 10 0.95 15.20 -1.80
C ILE A 10 2.38 14.67 -1.56
N ARG A 11 3.27 14.97 -2.49
CA ARG A 11 4.68 14.56 -2.47
C ARG A 11 5.42 15.06 -1.22
N ASP A 12 5.10 16.28 -0.77
CA ASP A 12 5.66 16.90 0.41
C ASP A 12 4.54 17.34 1.38
N ARG A 13 4.85 17.45 2.67
CA ARG A 13 3.90 17.92 3.69
C ARG A 13 3.67 19.42 3.53
N CYS A 14 2.73 19.79 2.67
CA CYS A 14 2.40 21.17 2.38
C CYS A 14 0.93 21.44 2.75
N ASP A 15 0.67 22.56 3.44
CA ASP A 15 -0.69 22.95 3.80
C ASP A 15 -1.46 23.52 2.59
N GLU A 16 -0.74 24.12 1.62
CA GLU A 16 -1.28 24.64 0.37
C GLU A 16 -0.52 24.02 -0.82
N PRO A 17 -0.88 22.79 -1.24
CA PRO A 17 -0.17 22.09 -2.29
C PRO A 17 -0.34 22.76 -3.66
N LYS A 18 0.74 22.84 -4.41
CA LYS A 18 0.76 23.27 -5.82
C LYS A 18 0.87 22.07 -6.74
N LYS A 19 0.71 22.28 -8.05
CA LYS A 19 0.86 21.21 -9.04
C LYS A 19 2.16 20.39 -8.89
N ALA A 20 3.27 21.07 -8.55
CA ALA A 20 4.57 20.43 -8.37
C ALA A 20 4.65 19.50 -7.16
N ASP A 21 3.76 19.70 -6.18
CA ASP A 21 3.70 18.92 -4.95
C ASP A 21 2.80 17.67 -5.10
N LEU A 22 2.15 17.51 -6.25
CA LEU A 22 1.28 16.38 -6.56
C LEU A 22 2.05 15.32 -7.36
N TYR A 23 1.73 14.06 -7.09
CA TYR A 23 2.19 12.96 -7.94
C TYR A 23 1.54 13.06 -9.33
N GLN A 24 2.31 12.70 -10.35
CA GLN A 24 1.86 12.76 -11.74
C GLN A 24 0.88 11.62 -12.08
N ILE A 25 1.04 10.46 -11.44
CA ILE A 25 0.19 9.30 -11.63
C ILE A 25 -0.67 9.11 -10.39
N GLY A 26 -1.96 8.97 -10.60
CA GLY A 26 -2.95 8.74 -9.57
C GLY A 26 -4.00 7.73 -10.02
N THR A 27 -5.03 7.57 -9.20
CA THR A 27 -6.17 6.69 -9.46
C THR A 27 -7.44 7.51 -9.61
N VAL A 28 -8.14 7.35 -10.72
CA VAL A 28 -9.53 7.82 -10.85
C VAL A 28 -10.43 6.90 -10.05
N ALA A 29 -11.27 7.48 -9.21
CA ALA A 29 -12.10 6.72 -8.28
C ALA A 29 -13.54 7.25 -8.25
N TYR A 30 -14.49 6.35 -7.99
CA TYR A 30 -15.85 6.72 -7.61
C TYR A 30 -15.94 7.03 -6.12
N VAL A 31 -16.58 8.13 -5.77
CA VAL A 31 -16.98 8.41 -4.40
C VAL A 31 -18.26 7.62 -4.10
N ARG A 32 -18.14 6.59 -3.27
CA ARG A 32 -19.26 5.72 -2.89
C ARG A 32 -20.06 6.28 -1.72
N GLN A 33 -19.36 6.83 -0.74
CA GLN A 33 -19.99 7.36 0.46
C GLN A 33 -19.18 8.51 1.06
N ILE A 34 -19.86 9.49 1.59
CA ILE A 34 -19.28 10.60 2.35
C ILE A 34 -19.96 10.60 3.72
N LEU A 35 -19.17 10.42 4.77
CA LEU A 35 -19.63 10.50 6.16
C LEU A 35 -19.03 11.75 6.81
N ARG A 36 -19.89 12.60 7.34
CA ARG A 36 -19.48 13.73 8.18
C ARG A 36 -19.25 13.24 9.60
N LEU A 37 -18.09 13.57 10.14
CA LEU A 37 -17.71 13.23 11.51
C LEU A 37 -17.66 14.51 12.34
N PRO A 38 -17.79 14.42 13.68
CA PRO A 38 -17.64 15.57 14.57
C PRO A 38 -16.28 16.28 14.36
N GLY A 39 -16.27 17.62 14.44
CA GLY A 39 -15.06 18.44 14.34
C GLY A 39 -14.58 18.70 12.91
N ASP A 40 -15.51 18.94 11.98
CA ASP A 40 -15.24 19.24 10.56
C ASP A 40 -14.43 18.17 9.80
N ASN A 41 -14.42 16.94 10.32
CA ASN A 41 -13.79 15.83 9.66
C ASN A 41 -14.78 15.13 8.72
N MET A 42 -14.28 14.65 7.58
CA MET A 42 -15.04 13.82 6.65
C MET A 42 -14.33 12.49 6.41
N ARG A 43 -15.09 11.42 6.39
CA ARG A 43 -14.63 10.12 5.91
C ARG A 43 -15.26 9.87 4.54
N ILE A 44 -14.44 9.63 3.55
CA ILE A 44 -14.86 9.36 2.18
C ILE A 44 -14.49 7.93 1.84
N LEU A 45 -15.47 7.13 1.42
CA LEU A 45 -15.27 5.81 0.86
C LEU A 45 -15.17 5.96 -0.66
N VAL A 46 -14.04 5.56 -1.22
CA VAL A 46 -13.78 5.62 -2.66
C VAL A 46 -13.51 4.23 -3.22
N GLU A 47 -13.91 4.02 -4.46
CA GLU A 47 -13.61 2.82 -5.24
C GLU A 47 -12.74 3.21 -6.43
N GLY A 48 -11.50 2.71 -6.48
CA GLY A 48 -10.59 2.93 -7.59
C GLY A 48 -11.12 2.30 -8.88
N LYS A 49 -10.91 2.99 -10.01
CA LYS A 49 -11.34 2.54 -11.34
C LYS A 49 -10.18 2.21 -12.24
N TYR A 50 -9.35 3.18 -12.51
CA TYR A 50 -8.20 3.06 -13.40
C TYR A 50 -7.11 4.04 -13.03
N ARG A 51 -5.91 3.78 -13.51
CA ARG A 51 -4.76 4.68 -13.37
C ARG A 51 -4.89 5.82 -14.35
N ALA A 52 -4.50 7.01 -13.93
CA ALA A 52 -4.49 8.18 -14.78
C ALA A 52 -3.27 9.05 -14.51
N GLN A 53 -2.79 9.70 -15.57
CA GLN A 53 -1.73 10.69 -15.49
C GLN A 53 -2.33 12.09 -15.45
N LEU A 54 -1.89 12.89 -14.49
CA LEU A 54 -2.23 14.30 -14.40
C LEU A 54 -1.50 15.07 -15.51
N THR A 55 -2.24 15.59 -16.47
CA THR A 55 -1.66 16.32 -17.61
C THR A 55 -1.61 17.82 -17.36
N ASP A 56 -2.71 18.40 -16.92
CA ASP A 56 -2.83 19.84 -16.78
C ASP A 56 -3.67 20.23 -15.57
N MET A 57 -3.28 21.30 -14.88
CA MET A 57 -4.04 21.91 -13.80
C MET A 57 -4.80 23.11 -14.34
N ILE A 58 -6.14 23.07 -14.30
CA ILE A 58 -6.98 24.14 -14.85
C ILE A 58 -7.16 25.22 -13.81
N HIS A 59 -7.53 24.88 -12.57
CA HIS A 59 -7.59 25.79 -11.44
C HIS A 59 -7.38 25.03 -10.12
N SER A 60 -6.97 25.78 -9.08
CA SER A 60 -6.68 25.25 -7.75
C SER A 60 -7.71 25.67 -6.70
N GLU A 61 -8.55 26.65 -6.98
CA GLU A 61 -9.55 27.17 -6.06
C GLU A 61 -10.96 27.13 -6.69
N PRO A 62 -12.01 26.82 -5.93
CA PRO A 62 -12.03 26.40 -4.51
C PRO A 62 -11.62 24.93 -4.30
N TYR A 63 -11.32 24.18 -5.35
CA TYR A 63 -10.80 22.83 -5.36
C TYR A 63 -9.91 22.62 -6.59
N PHE A 64 -9.05 21.61 -6.54
CA PHE A 64 -8.22 21.27 -7.70
C PHE A 64 -9.09 20.74 -8.82
N PHE A 65 -9.02 21.39 -9.96
CA PHE A 65 -9.63 20.94 -11.20
C PHE A 65 -8.55 20.75 -12.26
N ALA A 66 -8.42 19.52 -12.74
CA ALA A 66 -7.33 19.13 -13.60
C ALA A 66 -7.79 18.21 -14.73
N ARG A 67 -7.00 18.16 -15.80
CA ARG A 67 -7.10 17.12 -16.83
C ARG A 67 -6.27 15.94 -16.45
N ALA A 68 -6.82 14.75 -16.64
CA ALA A 68 -6.11 13.50 -16.50
C ALA A 68 -6.32 12.65 -17.75
N MET A 69 -5.28 11.91 -18.12
CA MET A 69 -5.30 10.96 -19.20
C MET A 69 -5.28 9.56 -18.62
N GLU A 70 -6.20 8.71 -19.03
CA GLU A 70 -6.22 7.31 -18.65
C GLU A 70 -4.94 6.61 -19.13
N LEU A 71 -4.40 5.76 -18.28
CA LEU A 71 -3.20 4.99 -18.56
C LEU A 71 -3.59 3.53 -18.73
N ASP A 72 -3.42 3.04 -19.95
CA ASP A 72 -3.63 1.64 -20.27
C ASP A 72 -2.48 0.77 -19.74
N GLU A 73 -2.83 -0.37 -19.16
CA GLU A 73 -1.83 -1.35 -18.77
C GLU A 73 -1.35 -2.12 -20.00
N PRO A 74 -0.03 -2.23 -20.22
CA PRO A 74 0.48 -3.04 -21.31
C PRO A 74 0.12 -4.50 -21.08
N GLY A 75 -0.32 -5.17 -22.16
CA GLY A 75 -0.60 -6.60 -22.12
C GLY A 75 0.64 -7.42 -21.75
N TYR A 76 0.43 -8.56 -21.12
CA TYR A 76 1.48 -9.52 -20.79
C TYR A 76 1.02 -10.96 -21.03
N HIS A 77 1.97 -11.88 -21.17
CA HIS A 77 1.66 -13.29 -21.37
C HIS A 77 1.68 -14.05 -20.04
N ALA A 78 0.50 -14.35 -19.50
CA ALA A 78 0.34 -15.06 -18.24
C ALA A 78 0.92 -16.50 -18.27
N ALA A 79 0.90 -17.15 -19.45
CA ALA A 79 1.40 -18.51 -19.62
C ALA A 79 2.93 -18.65 -19.64
N VAL A 80 3.68 -17.52 -19.64
CA VAL A 80 5.15 -17.59 -19.59
C VAL A 80 5.59 -18.16 -18.24
N PRO A 81 6.46 -19.20 -18.22
CA PRO A 81 6.88 -19.87 -16.99
C PRO A 81 7.43 -18.90 -15.93
N ARG A 82 8.14 -17.85 -16.36
CA ARG A 82 8.63 -16.79 -15.46
C ARG A 82 7.48 -16.06 -14.76
N THR A 83 6.44 -15.68 -15.49
CA THR A 83 5.26 -15.01 -14.92
C THR A 83 4.56 -15.89 -13.89
N GLN A 84 4.36 -17.17 -14.23
CA GLN A 84 3.76 -18.14 -13.31
C GLN A 84 4.60 -18.34 -12.04
N ALA A 85 5.93 -18.39 -12.17
CA ALA A 85 6.84 -18.50 -11.03
C ALA A 85 6.75 -17.28 -10.11
N LEU A 86 6.67 -16.06 -10.69
CA LEU A 86 6.51 -14.82 -9.93
C LEU A 86 5.16 -14.77 -9.18
N VAL A 87 4.07 -15.18 -9.82
CA VAL A 87 2.75 -15.26 -9.19
C VAL A 87 2.78 -16.21 -7.99
N ARG A 88 3.34 -17.41 -8.16
CA ARG A 88 3.49 -18.38 -7.05
C ARG A 88 4.35 -17.82 -5.91
N GLN A 89 5.47 -17.19 -6.25
CA GLN A 89 6.36 -16.57 -5.26
C GLN A 89 5.64 -15.45 -4.50
N ALA A 90 4.86 -14.62 -5.19
CA ALA A 90 4.10 -13.55 -4.58
C ALA A 90 3.07 -14.07 -3.58
N HIS A 91 2.32 -15.12 -3.94
CA HIS A 91 1.39 -15.78 -3.03
C HIS A 91 2.09 -16.32 -1.78
N GLN A 92 3.20 -17.05 -1.95
CA GLN A 92 3.96 -17.60 -0.82
C GLN A 92 4.49 -16.52 0.13
N LEU A 93 5.03 -15.41 -0.40
CA LEU A 93 5.52 -14.32 0.43
C LEU A 93 4.37 -13.59 1.14
N PHE A 94 3.23 -13.44 0.46
CA PHE A 94 2.07 -12.80 1.05
C PHE A 94 1.44 -13.64 2.17
N GLU A 95 1.38 -14.97 2.02
CA GLU A 95 0.97 -15.87 3.09
C GLU A 95 1.90 -15.76 4.32
N GLN A 96 3.23 -15.77 4.10
CA GLN A 96 4.20 -15.58 5.20
C GLN A 96 4.02 -14.22 5.88
N PHE A 97 3.73 -13.17 5.10
CA PHE A 97 3.47 -11.83 5.62
C PHE A 97 2.22 -11.83 6.52
N ILE A 98 1.12 -12.44 6.08
CA ILE A 98 -0.11 -12.55 6.88
C ILE A 98 0.17 -13.29 8.18
N ASP A 99 0.85 -14.43 8.14
CA ASP A 99 1.15 -15.24 9.32
C ASP A 99 1.95 -14.46 10.39
N LEU A 100 2.94 -13.66 9.95
CA LEU A 100 3.73 -12.85 10.86
C LEU A 100 2.95 -11.63 11.36
N ALA A 101 2.19 -10.98 10.51
CA ALA A 101 1.41 -9.80 10.88
C ALA A 101 0.28 -10.14 11.87
N VAL A 102 -0.38 -11.28 11.70
CA VAL A 102 -1.38 -11.79 12.66
C VAL A 102 -0.72 -12.07 14.02
N LYS A 103 0.46 -12.68 14.06
CA LYS A 103 1.21 -12.89 15.31
C LYS A 103 1.59 -11.58 16.01
N SER A 104 1.79 -10.52 15.24
CA SER A 104 2.08 -9.17 15.74
C SER A 104 0.81 -8.38 16.15
N GLY A 105 -0.39 -8.98 16.09
CA GLY A 105 -1.66 -8.36 16.50
C GLY A 105 -2.36 -7.55 15.41
N GLN A 106 -1.97 -7.68 14.16
CA GLN A 106 -2.63 -7.04 13.01
C GLN A 106 -3.70 -7.96 12.43
N GLU A 107 -4.84 -8.08 13.11
CA GLU A 107 -5.91 -9.03 12.75
C GLU A 107 -6.76 -8.63 11.51
N ASN A 108 -6.59 -7.42 10.98
CA ASN A 108 -7.48 -6.86 9.93
C ASN A 108 -6.96 -7.08 8.50
N LEU A 109 -6.05 -8.01 8.28
CA LEU A 109 -5.56 -8.32 6.94
C LEU A 109 -6.53 -9.24 6.21
N LEU A 110 -6.92 -8.84 4.99
CA LEU A 110 -7.74 -9.67 4.13
C LEU A 110 -6.97 -10.95 3.77
N GLN A 111 -7.56 -12.09 4.03
CA GLN A 111 -6.99 -13.38 3.66
C GLN A 111 -6.95 -13.49 2.13
N GLY A 112 -5.76 -13.73 1.61
CA GLY A 112 -5.40 -14.18 0.26
C GLY A 112 -6.18 -13.63 -0.93
N SER A 113 -5.49 -13.22 -1.98
CA SER A 113 -6.10 -12.99 -3.27
C SER A 113 -6.23 -14.32 -4.03
N ALA A 114 -7.40 -14.62 -4.55
CA ALA A 114 -7.62 -15.79 -5.42
C ALA A 114 -7.20 -15.53 -6.89
N THR A 115 -6.62 -14.36 -7.20
CA THR A 115 -6.28 -13.99 -8.58
C THR A 115 -4.87 -14.42 -8.95
N ASP A 116 -4.74 -15.03 -10.13
CA ASP A 116 -3.46 -15.34 -10.79
C ASP A 116 -3.04 -14.26 -11.80
N ASN A 117 -3.82 -13.18 -11.90
CA ASN A 117 -3.45 -12.02 -12.70
C ASN A 117 -2.35 -11.23 -12.01
N ALA A 118 -1.19 -11.10 -12.67
CA ALA A 118 -0.01 -10.48 -12.08
C ALA A 118 -0.26 -9.01 -11.66
N GLY A 119 -1.05 -8.27 -12.43
CA GLY A 119 -1.37 -6.87 -12.14
C GLY A 119 -2.31 -6.73 -10.94
N GLU A 120 -3.40 -7.48 -10.94
CA GLU A 120 -4.37 -7.49 -9.84
C GLU A 120 -3.75 -7.99 -8.53
N LEU A 121 -2.91 -9.04 -8.61
CA LEU A 121 -2.21 -9.57 -7.45
C LEU A 121 -1.25 -8.54 -6.87
N ALA A 122 -0.49 -7.82 -7.71
CA ALA A 122 0.40 -6.76 -7.26
C ALA A 122 -0.36 -5.63 -6.56
N ASP A 123 -1.50 -5.21 -7.13
CA ASP A 123 -2.34 -4.15 -6.54
C ASP A 123 -2.99 -4.60 -5.23
N PHE A 124 -3.43 -5.85 -5.16
CA PHE A 124 -3.96 -6.46 -3.94
C PHE A 124 -2.91 -6.50 -2.83
N ILE A 125 -1.69 -6.94 -3.13
CA ILE A 125 -0.57 -6.95 -2.19
C ILE A 125 -0.27 -5.53 -1.69
N ALA A 126 -0.13 -4.56 -2.62
CA ALA A 126 0.18 -3.18 -2.26
C ALA A 126 -0.90 -2.52 -1.39
N GLN A 127 -2.16 -2.91 -1.57
CA GLN A 127 -3.27 -2.42 -0.75
C GLN A 127 -3.21 -2.97 0.67
N ASN A 128 -2.87 -4.25 0.84
CA ASN A 128 -2.97 -4.96 2.11
C ASN A 128 -1.66 -5.04 2.90
N ALA A 129 -0.50 -4.91 2.24
CA ALA A 129 0.79 -4.88 2.91
C ALA A 129 1.05 -3.53 3.61
N THR A 130 1.92 -3.55 4.61
CA THR A 130 2.30 -2.38 5.43
C THR A 130 3.28 -1.42 4.73
N PHE A 131 3.30 -1.43 3.41
CA PHE A 131 4.17 -0.55 2.63
C PHE A 131 3.93 0.92 2.94
N GLY A 132 5.00 1.70 3.00
CA GLY A 132 4.94 3.15 3.09
C GLY A 132 4.22 3.78 1.88
N TYR A 133 3.74 5.01 2.03
CA TYR A 133 3.01 5.68 0.95
C TYR A 133 3.84 5.89 -0.32
N GLU A 134 5.14 6.14 -0.17
CA GLU A 134 6.07 6.30 -1.31
C GLU A 134 6.22 4.99 -2.09
N ASP A 135 6.31 3.87 -1.38
CA ASP A 135 6.40 2.55 -1.99
C ASP A 135 5.08 2.16 -2.68
N LYS A 136 3.93 2.46 -2.07
CA LYS A 136 2.61 2.30 -2.71
C LYS A 136 2.48 3.16 -3.97
N GLN A 137 3.01 4.38 -3.93
CA GLN A 137 3.05 5.26 -5.11
C GLN A 137 3.94 4.67 -6.22
N ARG A 138 5.10 4.13 -5.89
CA ARG A 138 5.97 3.44 -6.87
C ARG A 138 5.28 2.24 -7.53
N VAL A 139 4.51 1.47 -6.77
CA VAL A 139 3.68 0.38 -7.32
C VAL A 139 2.62 0.94 -8.27
N LEU A 140 1.95 2.05 -7.90
CA LEU A 140 0.95 2.70 -8.74
C LEU A 140 1.55 3.20 -10.07
N GLU A 141 2.75 3.76 -10.03
CA GLU A 141 3.49 4.29 -11.19
C GLU A 141 4.05 3.20 -12.11
N THR A 142 4.16 1.97 -11.62
CA THR A 142 4.67 0.84 -12.40
C THR A 142 3.55 0.23 -13.24
N LEU A 143 3.40 0.68 -14.49
CA LEU A 143 2.32 0.23 -15.37
C LEU A 143 2.43 -1.25 -15.81
N PRO A 144 3.64 -1.77 -16.22
CA PRO A 144 3.73 -3.16 -16.67
C PRO A 144 3.41 -4.14 -15.53
N PRO A 145 2.36 -5.00 -15.66
CA PRO A 145 1.87 -5.87 -14.57
C PRO A 145 2.95 -6.77 -13.96
N VAL A 146 3.77 -7.39 -14.81
CA VAL A 146 4.84 -8.30 -14.36
C VAL A 146 5.91 -7.55 -13.56
N HIS A 147 6.33 -6.38 -14.02
CA HIS A 147 7.32 -5.55 -13.31
C HIS A 147 6.77 -5.01 -11.98
N ARG A 148 5.46 -4.68 -11.96
CA ARG A 148 4.77 -4.26 -10.75
C ARG A 148 4.75 -5.40 -9.71
N LEU A 149 4.47 -6.64 -10.15
CA LEU A 149 4.51 -7.80 -9.28
C LEU A 149 5.93 -8.08 -8.76
N GLU A 150 6.96 -8.00 -9.62
CA GLU A 150 8.37 -8.12 -9.21
C GLU A 150 8.75 -7.05 -8.17
N LEU A 151 8.23 -5.82 -8.31
CA LEU A 151 8.45 -4.75 -7.34
C LEU A 151 7.81 -5.11 -5.98
N CYS A 152 6.56 -5.55 -5.98
CA CYS A 152 5.86 -5.99 -4.76
C CYS A 152 6.57 -7.16 -4.07
N ILE A 153 7.06 -8.15 -4.83
CA ILE A 153 7.84 -9.27 -4.28
C ILE A 153 9.08 -8.78 -3.54
N ARG A 154 9.86 -7.85 -4.15
CA ARG A 154 11.04 -7.28 -3.49
C ARG A 154 10.71 -6.50 -2.23
N MET A 155 9.63 -5.72 -2.27
CA MET A 155 9.17 -4.95 -1.10
C MET A 155 8.70 -5.87 0.02
N MET A 156 7.91 -6.90 -0.30
CA MET A 156 7.45 -7.88 0.68
C MET A 156 8.60 -8.66 1.32
N ALA A 157 9.59 -9.09 0.53
CA ALA A 157 10.76 -9.79 1.08
C ALA A 157 11.47 -8.92 2.13
N LYS A 158 11.66 -7.63 1.84
CA LYS A 158 12.25 -6.68 2.79
C LYS A 158 11.39 -6.50 4.05
N GLU A 159 10.08 -6.37 3.89
CA GLU A 159 9.15 -6.21 4.99
C GLU A 159 9.11 -7.44 5.89
N LEU A 160 9.15 -8.64 5.30
CA LEU A 160 9.24 -9.90 6.03
C LEU A 160 10.50 -9.99 6.89
N ASP A 161 11.64 -9.53 6.37
CA ASP A 161 12.89 -9.51 7.15
C ASP A 161 12.78 -8.55 8.34
N ILE A 162 12.13 -7.39 8.17
CA ILE A 162 11.86 -6.44 9.26
C ILE A 162 10.93 -7.07 10.31
N LEU A 163 9.81 -7.66 9.89
CA LEU A 163 8.86 -8.28 10.82
C LEU A 163 9.46 -9.44 11.61
N ARG A 164 10.36 -10.22 11.01
CA ARG A 164 11.11 -11.26 11.72
C ARG A 164 12.01 -10.69 12.80
N LEU A 165 12.76 -9.64 12.47
CA LEU A 165 13.61 -8.94 13.44
C LEU A 165 12.80 -8.31 14.58
N GLU A 166 11.65 -7.71 14.28
CA GLU A 166 10.75 -7.16 15.30
C GLU A 166 10.23 -8.25 16.24
N SER A 167 9.87 -9.42 15.70
CA SER A 167 9.45 -10.58 16.49
C SER A 167 10.57 -11.05 17.42
N GLU A 168 11.80 -11.19 16.92
CA GLU A 168 12.97 -11.58 17.72
C GLU A 168 13.26 -10.58 18.83
N ILE A 169 13.20 -9.28 18.54
CA ILE A 169 13.40 -8.22 19.55
C ILE A 169 12.31 -8.28 20.62
N ASN A 170 11.06 -8.47 20.25
CA ASN A 170 9.95 -8.58 21.19
C ASN A 170 10.12 -9.80 22.12
N ASP A 171 10.54 -10.94 21.58
CA ASP A 171 10.80 -12.14 22.37
C ASP A 171 11.94 -11.93 23.37
N GLN A 172 13.03 -11.26 22.95
CA GLN A 172 14.14 -10.91 23.83
C GLN A 172 13.73 -9.96 24.97
N VAL A 173 12.93 -8.93 24.63
CA VAL A 173 12.41 -7.99 25.63
C VAL A 173 11.52 -8.70 26.64
N GLN A 174 10.62 -9.56 26.21
CA GLN A 174 9.77 -10.38 27.07
C GLN A 174 10.59 -11.28 28.01
N GLN A 175 11.62 -11.94 27.49
CA GLN A 175 12.51 -12.79 28.30
C GLN A 175 13.23 -11.97 29.36
N ASN A 176 13.77 -10.80 29.01
CA ASN A 176 14.46 -9.91 29.96
C ASN A 176 13.52 -9.37 31.05
N VAL A 177 12.30 -8.99 30.69
CA VAL A 177 11.26 -8.54 31.67
C VAL A 177 10.91 -9.67 32.63
N ASN A 178 10.70 -10.88 32.12
CA ASN A 178 10.39 -12.05 32.93
C ASN A 178 11.55 -12.43 33.87
N GLN A 179 12.80 -12.29 33.43
CA GLN A 179 13.99 -12.54 34.25
C GLN A 179 14.13 -11.50 35.36
N ASN A 180 14.01 -10.21 35.04
CA ASN A 180 14.06 -9.14 36.02
C ASN A 180 12.94 -9.24 37.06
N GLN A 181 11.74 -9.66 36.68
CA GLN A 181 10.66 -9.90 37.64
C GLN A 181 10.96 -11.07 38.58
N ARG A 182 11.56 -12.15 38.08
CA ARG A 182 12.00 -13.27 38.97
C ARG A 182 13.07 -12.86 39.96
N ASP A 183 14.05 -12.08 39.49
CA ASP A 183 15.15 -11.59 40.36
C ASP A 183 14.67 -10.58 41.41
N TYR A 184 13.52 -9.93 41.18
CA TYR A 184 12.90 -9.01 42.15
C TYR A 184 12.09 -9.74 43.23
N TYR A 185 11.62 -10.96 42.98
CA TYR A 185 10.83 -11.76 43.96
C TYR A 185 11.66 -12.82 44.70
N LEU A 186 12.96 -12.88 44.50
CA LEU A 186 13.94 -13.67 45.28
C LEU A 186 14.70 -12.79 46.26
#